data_ff013010fc261ce0232f5b3f46831054
#
_entry.id   ff013010fc261ce0232f5b3f46831054
#
_cell.length_a   1.000
_cell.length_b   1.000
_cell.length_c   1.000
_cell.angle_alpha   90.00
_cell.angle_beta   90.00
_cell.angle_gamma   90.00
#
_symmetry.space_group_name_H-M   'P 1'
#
loop_
_entity.id
_entity.type
_entity.pdbx_description
1 polymer ?
#
loop_
_entity_poly.entity_id
_entity_poly.type
_entity_poly.pdbx_seq_one_letter_code
_entity_poly.pdbx_strand_id
1 'polypeptide(L)'
;MKTDILIVGSGCSGLYAVLNLPEELDIMLITKSDFESSDSFLAQGGMCTLKDPSDYDSFFEDTLKAGHYENDQKSVEIMIKSSPDVVKDLVKYGVSFTRDENGDFVYTREGAHAHHRLSLIHI
;
A
#
# COMPACT_ATOMS: atom_id res chain seq x y z
N MET A 1 -30.87 -8.67 -5.58
CA MET A 1 -29.65 -8.22 -6.28
C MET A 1 -28.67 -9.40 -6.23
N LYS A 2 -28.00 -9.71 -7.34
CA LYS A 2 -27.03 -10.81 -7.42
C LYS A 2 -25.71 -10.18 -7.85
N THR A 3 -24.62 -10.54 -7.23
CA THR A 3 -23.28 -10.09 -7.56
C THR A 3 -22.31 -11.27 -7.48
N ASP A 4 -21.21 -11.22 -8.23
CA ASP A 4 -20.19 -12.26 -8.22
C ASP A 4 -19.26 -12.08 -7.00
N ILE A 5 -18.94 -10.82 -6.68
CA ILE A 5 -18.05 -10.47 -5.56
C ILE A 5 -18.67 -9.34 -4.75
N LEU A 6 -18.69 -9.53 -3.43
CA LEU A 6 -19.04 -8.50 -2.46
C LEU A 6 -17.77 -8.05 -1.71
N ILE A 7 -17.45 -6.75 -1.81
CA ILE A 7 -16.36 -6.14 -1.05
C ILE A 7 -16.97 -5.27 0.05
N VAL A 8 -16.52 -5.49 1.29
CA VAL A 8 -16.99 -4.76 2.47
C VAL A 8 -15.89 -3.82 2.95
N GLY A 9 -16.11 -2.53 2.77
CA GLY A 9 -15.19 -1.46 3.14
C GLY A 9 -14.59 -0.72 1.95
N SER A 10 -14.59 0.61 2.03
CA SER A 10 -14.09 1.53 1.01
C SER A 10 -12.67 2.06 1.31
N GLY A 11 -11.92 1.39 2.17
CA GLY A 11 -10.51 1.70 2.40
C GLY A 11 -9.63 1.28 1.22
N CYS A 12 -8.35 1.66 1.24
CA CYS A 12 -7.42 1.43 0.13
C CYS A 12 -7.33 -0.04 -0.31
N SER A 13 -7.40 -1.00 0.61
CA SER A 13 -7.35 -2.43 0.28
C SER A 13 -8.59 -2.90 -0.48
N GLY A 14 -9.79 -2.44 -0.10
CA GLY A 14 -11.03 -2.74 -0.82
C GLY A 14 -11.03 -2.14 -2.23
N LEU A 15 -10.64 -0.87 -2.36
CA LEU A 15 -10.56 -0.20 -3.65
C LEU A 15 -9.47 -0.81 -4.55
N TYR A 16 -8.30 -1.11 -3.99
CA TYR A 16 -7.23 -1.77 -4.75
C TYR A 16 -7.65 -3.17 -5.24
N ALA A 17 -8.40 -3.93 -4.42
CA ALA A 17 -8.95 -5.21 -4.84
C ALA A 17 -9.90 -5.05 -6.04
N VAL A 18 -10.85 -4.09 -5.98
CA VAL A 18 -11.77 -3.81 -7.12
C VAL A 18 -11.00 -3.52 -8.40
N LEU A 19 -9.99 -2.65 -8.34
CA LEU A 19 -9.21 -2.23 -9.50
C LEU A 19 -8.34 -3.34 -10.13
N ASN A 20 -8.13 -4.44 -9.40
CA ASN A 20 -7.34 -5.59 -9.86
C ASN A 20 -8.17 -6.85 -10.14
N LEU A 21 -9.49 -6.76 -10.04
CA LEU A 21 -10.40 -7.84 -10.42
C LEU A 21 -10.74 -7.77 -11.92
N PRO A 22 -11.07 -8.91 -12.55
CA PRO A 22 -11.53 -8.95 -13.93
C PRO A 22 -12.75 -8.05 -14.16
N GLU A 23 -12.74 -7.30 -15.29
CA GLU A 23 -13.80 -6.32 -15.61
C GLU A 23 -15.16 -6.96 -15.91
N GLU A 24 -15.18 -8.26 -16.25
CA GLU A 24 -16.40 -9.02 -16.54
C GLU A 24 -17.18 -9.44 -15.27
N LEU A 25 -16.63 -9.21 -14.07
CA LEU A 25 -17.29 -9.57 -12.82
C LEU A 25 -18.24 -8.47 -12.34
N ASP A 26 -19.44 -8.89 -11.91
CA ASP A 26 -20.37 -8.01 -11.20
C ASP A 26 -19.89 -7.81 -9.75
N ILE A 27 -19.27 -6.66 -9.49
CA ILE A 27 -18.69 -6.36 -8.18
C ILE A 27 -19.58 -5.35 -7.44
N MET A 28 -19.90 -5.67 -6.19
CA MET A 28 -20.55 -4.76 -5.27
C MET A 28 -19.59 -4.37 -4.15
N LEU A 29 -19.34 -3.08 -3.99
CA LEU A 29 -18.63 -2.55 -2.83
C LEU A 29 -19.63 -1.84 -1.91
N ILE A 30 -19.61 -2.20 -0.65
CA ILE A 30 -20.44 -1.57 0.39
C ILE A 30 -19.56 -0.96 1.49
N THR A 31 -20.00 0.15 2.03
CA THR A 31 -19.32 0.85 3.14
C THR A 31 -20.35 1.30 4.17
N LYS A 32 -19.93 1.49 5.41
CA LYS A 32 -20.81 1.97 6.50
C LYS A 32 -21.17 3.45 6.38
N SER A 33 -20.43 4.21 5.58
CA SER A 33 -20.55 5.65 5.41
C SER A 33 -20.19 6.01 3.97
N ASP A 34 -19.93 7.29 3.66
CA ASP A 34 -19.40 7.74 2.37
C ASP A 34 -17.94 7.31 2.18
N PHE A 35 -17.45 7.42 0.94
CA PHE A 35 -16.07 7.02 0.59
C PHE A 35 -15.01 7.89 1.26
N GLU A 36 -15.32 9.18 1.46
CA GLU A 36 -14.40 10.19 2.00
C GLU A 36 -14.22 10.08 3.52
N SER A 37 -15.05 9.28 4.20
CA SER A 37 -14.94 9.04 5.65
C SER A 37 -14.10 7.81 6.01
N SER A 38 -13.47 7.15 5.03
CA SER A 38 -12.57 6.02 5.31
C SER A 38 -11.26 6.50 5.92
N ASP A 39 -10.68 5.70 6.81
CA ASP A 39 -9.36 6.01 7.40
C ASP A 39 -8.28 6.18 6.32
N SER A 40 -8.38 5.43 5.21
CA SER A 40 -7.45 5.57 4.08
C SER A 40 -7.57 6.92 3.37
N PHE A 41 -8.78 7.47 3.25
CA PHE A 41 -8.99 8.79 2.65
C PHE A 41 -8.46 9.90 3.56
N LEU A 42 -8.64 9.76 4.87
CA LEU A 42 -8.20 10.72 5.87
C LEU A 42 -6.73 10.58 6.25
N ALA A 43 -6.07 9.48 5.85
CA ALA A 43 -4.68 9.22 6.18
C ALA A 43 -3.74 10.23 5.51
N GLN A 44 -2.75 10.67 6.26
CA GLN A 44 -1.65 11.50 5.77
C GLN A 44 -0.34 10.72 5.91
N GLY A 45 0.59 10.92 5.00
CA GLY A 45 1.91 10.29 5.07
C GLY A 45 2.36 9.72 3.74
N GLY A 46 2.93 8.53 3.80
CA GLY A 46 3.50 7.89 2.65
C GLY A 46 3.42 6.37 2.74
N MET A 47 4.07 5.73 1.81
CA MET A 47 4.10 4.28 1.69
C MET A 47 5.54 3.76 1.69
N CYS A 48 5.83 2.79 2.57
CA CYS A 48 7.10 2.09 2.57
C CYS A 48 7.15 1.07 1.45
N THR A 49 8.28 1.02 0.73
CA THR A 49 8.49 0.09 -0.37
C THR A 49 9.91 -0.46 -0.36
N LEU A 50 10.08 -1.67 -0.89
CA LEU A 50 11.38 -2.26 -1.14
C LEU A 50 12.03 -1.55 -2.33
N LYS A 51 12.93 -0.62 -2.05
CA LYS A 51 13.64 0.16 -3.06
C LYS A 51 14.68 -0.67 -3.81
N ASP A 52 15.42 -1.48 -3.08
CA ASP A 52 16.51 -2.31 -3.58
C ASP A 52 16.39 -3.73 -2.99
N PRO A 53 16.55 -4.79 -3.80
CA PRO A 53 16.49 -6.17 -3.29
C PRO A 53 17.46 -6.46 -2.14
N SER A 54 18.61 -5.77 -2.05
CA SER A 54 19.57 -5.94 -0.96
C SER A 54 19.07 -5.43 0.39
N ASP A 55 18.02 -4.59 0.40
CA ASP A 55 17.40 -4.08 1.63
C ASP A 55 16.32 -5.03 2.20
N TYR A 56 16.04 -6.15 1.53
CA TYR A 56 14.94 -7.05 1.93
C TYR A 56 15.09 -7.55 3.37
N ASP A 57 16.25 -8.10 3.72
CA ASP A 57 16.46 -8.70 5.04
C ASP A 57 16.33 -7.66 6.17
N SER A 58 16.85 -6.46 5.95
CA SER A 58 16.72 -5.34 6.89
C SER A 58 15.27 -4.87 7.00
N PHE A 59 14.54 -4.77 5.89
CA PHE A 59 13.14 -4.37 5.91
C PHE A 59 12.26 -5.41 6.60
N PHE A 60 12.53 -6.68 6.35
CA PHE A 60 11.82 -7.80 6.99
C PHE A 60 12.03 -7.78 8.50
N GLU A 61 13.28 -7.67 8.96
CA GLU A 61 13.62 -7.62 10.39
C GLU A 61 13.03 -6.38 11.08
N ASP A 62 13.14 -5.19 10.49
CA ASP A 62 12.53 -3.97 11.01
C ASP A 62 11.01 -4.14 11.19
N THR A 63 10.33 -4.78 10.24
CA THR A 63 8.89 -5.02 10.29
C THR A 63 8.52 -6.01 11.39
N LEU A 64 9.26 -7.13 11.52
CA LEU A 64 9.03 -8.10 12.59
C LEU A 64 9.24 -7.47 13.96
N LYS A 65 10.31 -6.70 14.12
CA LYS A 65 10.63 -6.01 15.38
C LYS A 65 9.55 -4.99 15.74
N ALA A 66 9.06 -4.21 14.79
CA ALA A 66 7.98 -3.25 15.00
C ALA A 66 6.68 -3.93 15.47
N GLY A 67 6.41 -5.12 14.97
CA GLY A 67 5.28 -5.96 15.38
C GLY A 67 5.57 -6.88 16.58
N HIS A 68 6.65 -6.63 17.33
CA HIS A 68 7.07 -7.45 18.49
C HIS A 68 7.21 -8.95 18.16
N TYR A 69 7.55 -9.29 16.89
CA TYR A 69 7.67 -10.66 16.37
C TYR A 69 6.36 -11.49 16.43
N GLU A 70 5.21 -10.84 16.57
CA GLU A 70 3.89 -11.48 16.52
C GLU A 70 3.30 -11.49 15.10
N ASN A 71 4.01 -10.93 14.14
CA ASN A 71 3.59 -10.88 12.73
C ASN A 71 3.56 -12.29 12.11
N ASP A 72 2.59 -12.51 11.22
CA ASP A 72 2.67 -13.61 10.27
C ASP A 72 3.78 -13.33 9.25
N GLN A 73 4.86 -14.10 9.33
CA GLN A 73 6.06 -13.88 8.53
C GLN A 73 5.80 -14.02 7.02
N LYS A 74 4.87 -14.90 6.63
CA LYS A 74 4.50 -15.07 5.22
C LYS A 74 3.78 -13.84 4.67
N SER A 75 2.91 -13.25 5.47
CA SER A 75 2.24 -12.00 5.11
C SER A 75 3.23 -10.83 4.99
N VAL A 76 4.20 -10.74 5.91
CA VAL A 76 5.27 -9.73 5.84
C VAL A 76 6.12 -9.90 4.57
N GLU A 77 6.51 -11.13 4.24
CA GLU A 77 7.25 -11.43 3.00
C GLU A 77 6.48 -10.96 1.76
N ILE A 78 5.19 -11.31 1.66
CA ILE A 78 4.34 -10.92 0.54
C ILE A 78 4.24 -9.39 0.45
N MET A 79 3.96 -8.71 1.57
CA MET A 79 3.86 -7.26 1.64
C MET A 79 5.13 -6.58 1.11
N ILE A 80 6.30 -6.99 1.60
CA ILE A 80 7.57 -6.38 1.21
C ILE A 80 7.88 -6.63 -0.27
N LYS A 81 7.78 -7.89 -0.72
CA LYS A 81 8.12 -8.27 -2.10
C LYS A 81 7.18 -7.67 -3.14
N SER A 82 5.90 -7.51 -2.83
CA SER A 82 4.93 -6.90 -3.75
C SER A 82 4.95 -5.37 -3.74
N SER A 83 5.53 -4.74 -2.72
CA SER A 83 5.46 -3.29 -2.55
C SER A 83 5.96 -2.46 -3.75
N PRO A 84 7.02 -2.83 -4.50
CA PRO A 84 7.44 -2.08 -5.68
C PRO A 84 6.39 -2.10 -6.81
N ASP A 85 5.71 -3.21 -7.00
CA ASP A 85 4.69 -3.33 -8.04
C ASP A 85 3.40 -2.61 -7.65
N VAL A 86 3.03 -2.66 -6.37
CA VAL A 86 1.91 -1.87 -5.83
C VAL A 86 2.15 -0.37 -6.04
N VAL A 87 3.36 0.14 -5.79
CA VAL A 87 3.69 1.57 -6.06
C VAL A 87 3.54 1.90 -7.55
N LYS A 88 3.98 1.03 -8.45
CA LYS A 88 3.79 1.23 -9.90
C LYS A 88 2.31 1.29 -10.29
N ASP A 89 1.48 0.42 -9.73
CA ASP A 89 0.05 0.41 -9.99
C ASP A 89 -0.62 1.67 -9.44
N LEU A 90 -0.28 2.10 -8.23
CA LEU A 90 -0.79 3.35 -7.67
C LEU A 90 -0.46 4.56 -8.55
N VAL A 91 0.76 4.61 -9.11
CA VAL A 91 1.13 5.67 -10.09
C VAL A 91 0.26 5.61 -11.33
N LYS A 92 -0.03 4.40 -11.87
CA LYS A 92 -0.96 4.25 -13.01
C LYS A 92 -2.37 4.73 -12.66
N TYR A 93 -2.81 4.54 -11.43
CA TYR A 93 -4.11 5.03 -10.94
C TYR A 93 -4.11 6.53 -10.61
N GLY A 94 -3.00 7.22 -10.80
CA GLY A 94 -2.91 8.68 -10.65
C GLY A 94 -2.41 9.17 -9.30
N VAL A 95 -1.95 8.27 -8.42
CA VAL A 95 -1.35 8.67 -7.14
C VAL A 95 -0.03 9.40 -7.39
N SER A 96 0.12 10.58 -6.82
CA SER A 96 1.32 11.40 -6.93
C SER A 96 2.25 11.18 -5.75
N PHE A 97 3.42 10.62 -6.01
CA PHE A 97 4.51 10.50 -5.04
C PHE A 97 5.53 11.62 -5.22
N THR A 98 6.19 12.02 -4.13
CA THR A 98 7.27 13.01 -4.19
C THR A 98 8.40 12.53 -5.11
N ARG A 99 8.82 13.41 -6.03
CA ARG A 99 9.92 13.14 -6.95
C ARG A 99 10.99 14.23 -6.86
N ASP A 100 12.22 13.86 -7.14
CA ASP A 100 13.33 14.79 -7.25
C ASP A 100 13.37 15.48 -8.64
N GLU A 101 14.40 16.30 -8.86
CA GLU A 101 14.62 17.03 -10.12
C GLU A 101 14.84 16.12 -11.33
N ASN A 102 15.26 14.87 -11.11
CA ASN A 102 15.48 13.86 -12.14
C ASN A 102 14.21 13.03 -12.42
N GLY A 103 13.15 13.21 -11.61
CA GLY A 103 11.91 12.45 -11.68
C GLY A 103 11.92 11.15 -10.89
N ASP A 104 12.96 10.88 -10.11
CA ASP A 104 13.06 9.70 -9.26
C ASP A 104 12.28 9.89 -7.95
N PHE A 105 11.77 8.80 -7.39
CA PHE A 105 11.06 8.86 -6.11
C PHE A 105 11.98 9.28 -4.97
N VAL A 106 11.53 10.25 -4.18
CA VAL A 106 12.20 10.67 -2.95
C VAL A 106 11.76 9.78 -1.80
N TYR A 107 12.72 9.26 -1.05
CA TYR A 107 12.46 8.40 0.10
C TYR A 107 12.95 9.08 1.39
N THR A 108 12.13 8.97 2.43
CA THR A 108 12.46 9.39 3.79
C THR A 108 12.59 8.19 4.72
N ARG A 109 13.17 8.42 5.88
CA ARG A 109 13.26 7.42 6.95
C ARG A 109 12.42 7.87 8.12
N GLU A 110 11.42 7.08 8.46
CA GLU A 110 10.54 7.36 9.59
C GLU A 110 10.25 6.09 10.39
N GLY A 111 9.78 6.28 11.62
CA GLY A 111 9.40 5.19 12.52
C GLY A 111 10.55 4.23 12.81
N ALA A 112 10.27 2.95 12.80
CA ALA A 112 11.19 1.87 13.14
C ALA A 112 12.13 1.44 12.00
N HIS A 113 12.14 2.15 10.87
CA HIS A 113 12.95 1.78 9.71
C HIS A 113 14.42 2.13 9.86
N ALA A 114 15.30 1.16 9.58
CA ALA A 114 16.75 1.38 9.54
C ALA A 114 17.18 2.22 8.32
N HIS A 115 16.47 2.11 7.20
CA HIS A 115 16.78 2.76 5.92
C HIS A 115 15.67 3.68 5.44
N HIS A 116 15.95 4.51 4.39
CA HIS A 116 14.96 5.36 3.74
C HIS A 116 14.08 4.54 2.80
N ARG A 117 12.85 4.26 3.19
CA ARG A 117 11.89 3.41 2.44
C ARG A 117 10.54 4.06 2.19
N LEU A 118 10.24 5.13 2.92
CA LEU A 118 8.95 5.81 2.84
C LEU A 118 8.97 6.85 1.72
N SER A 119 8.12 6.70 0.72
CA SER A 119 7.83 7.75 -0.25
C SER A 119 6.54 8.47 0.14
N LEU A 120 6.62 9.80 0.25
CA LEU A 120 5.48 10.62 0.62
C LEU A 120 4.48 10.72 -0.54
N ILE A 121 3.20 10.62 -0.20
CA ILE A 121 2.09 10.79 -1.14
C ILE A 121 1.59 12.24 -1.00
N HIS A 122 1.46 12.92 -2.13
CA HIS A 122 0.80 14.23 -2.20
C HIS A 122 -0.68 14.02 -2.46
N ILE A 123 -1.49 14.50 -1.56
CA ILE A 123 -2.95 14.53 -1.65
C ILE A 123 -3.38 15.95 -2.03
#